data_773978ebd256a71d082d0c6b404bd0e2
#
_entry.id   773978ebd256a71d082d0c6b404bd0e2
#
_cell.length_a   1.000
_cell.length_b   1.000
_cell.length_c   1.000
_cell.angle_alpha   90.00
_cell.angle_beta   90.00
_cell.angle_gamma   90.00
#
_symmetry.space_group_name_H-M   'P 1'
#
loop_
_entity.id
_entity.type
_entity.pdbx_description
1 polymer ?
#
loop_
_entity_poly.entity_id
_entity_poly.type
_entity_poly.pdbx_seq_one_letter_code
_entity_poly.pdbx_strand_id
1 'polypeptide(L)'
;MATARPLHRQRVESPSGAVSRSHAGRLLCMAGALLVAATAWASGVSVPIDRFEVSGNTLLPQACVDEALGTAGADMDVPAMQAAAQRLQDAYRAAGWGAVVVLLPEQQPGSRVLHLQVVEGRVSQISTAGQYRFSRDNILRSVPALQPGRTPRLRDLDRELLLANTNPAKYSRVLLQPGFDTGDVEALVTVEERPLRPWRIDLSNTGTPDTGRWRLAAQYQNPNVADRDMVLGVRAETSPERPSRVAVFSSTLRVPLYGAHTALEGALLASNTRSSTNTTTAGDMRFAGDGLSAGVRAIWLLPGLSESKSQLSLGLDVRRYRTECTLGDPGQAGCGPTGNNTQHALPLALGYTLYRPDSYMLNIQWVHNLPWGSAGRDSDYAANRAGADSRYQLLRLNAQVLGRLSPHWQLKWRLDGQVAPHALITAEQIGVAGSATVRGYEERALVGDSGASTSLELSTRLDTLLSQPVSDAWPTLSFFADAGRVSNHLGSPCRPGHSSCTLWSAGIGASWAVDNRFFLRIDAARAGTQVQETRRGDWKLHLGLTAQF
;
A
#
# COMPACT_ATOMS: atom_id res chain seq x y z
N MET A 1 -30.69 -17.35 39.06
CA MET A 1 -31.94 -17.77 38.41
C MET A 1 -32.19 -16.90 37.20
N ALA A 2 -32.37 -17.51 36.08
CA ALA A 2 -32.69 -17.07 34.73
C ALA A 2 -31.54 -17.29 33.72
N THR A 3 -31.63 -18.46 33.11
CA THR A 3 -30.84 -18.98 32.00
C THR A 3 -31.24 -18.31 30.68
N ALA A 4 -30.30 -17.75 29.94
CA ALA A 4 -30.48 -17.35 28.54
C ALA A 4 -29.74 -18.33 27.61
N ARG A 5 -30.50 -18.96 26.71
CA ARG A 5 -30.07 -19.93 25.69
C ARG A 5 -29.31 -19.24 24.58
N PRO A 6 -28.33 -19.87 23.92
CA PRO A 6 -27.67 -19.34 22.75
C PRO A 6 -28.48 -19.56 21.46
N LEU A 7 -28.53 -18.54 20.61
CA LEU A 7 -29.15 -18.57 19.29
C LEU A 7 -28.29 -19.35 18.28
N HIS A 8 -28.94 -20.25 17.59
CA HIS A 8 -28.46 -21.08 16.49
C HIS A 8 -27.93 -20.22 15.31
N ARG A 9 -26.68 -20.46 14.91
CA ARG A 9 -26.17 -20.07 13.59
C ARG A 9 -26.70 -21.05 12.55
N GLN A 10 -27.53 -20.58 11.64
CA GLN A 10 -27.85 -21.28 10.41
C GLN A 10 -26.67 -21.24 9.44
N ARG A 11 -26.18 -22.42 9.10
CA ARG A 11 -25.25 -22.69 8.00
C ARG A 11 -26.04 -22.62 6.69
N VAL A 12 -25.62 -21.75 5.79
CA VAL A 12 -26.05 -21.78 4.40
C VAL A 12 -25.10 -22.71 3.64
N GLU A 13 -25.62 -23.87 3.27
CA GLU A 13 -24.94 -24.82 2.37
C GLU A 13 -25.15 -24.41 0.92
N SER A 14 -24.04 -24.29 0.19
CA SER A 14 -24.04 -24.16 -1.26
C SER A 14 -23.93 -25.55 -1.91
N PRO A 15 -24.70 -25.88 -2.96
CA PRO A 15 -24.63 -27.19 -3.59
C PRO A 15 -23.46 -27.26 -4.57
N SER A 16 -22.55 -28.20 -4.33
CA SER A 16 -21.53 -28.62 -5.27
C SER A 16 -22.13 -29.65 -6.24
N GLY A 17 -22.25 -29.29 -7.51
CA GLY A 17 -22.56 -30.19 -8.59
C GLY A 17 -21.31 -30.90 -9.12
N ALA A 18 -21.14 -32.16 -8.82
CA ALA A 18 -20.13 -33.03 -9.42
C ALA A 18 -20.58 -33.50 -10.80
N VAL A 19 -19.77 -33.24 -11.83
CA VAL A 19 -19.94 -33.81 -13.18
C VAL A 19 -19.13 -35.11 -13.25
N SER A 20 -19.86 -36.23 -13.31
CA SER A 20 -19.34 -37.56 -13.58
C SER A 20 -19.18 -37.76 -15.08
N ARG A 21 -17.98 -38.18 -15.52
CA ARG A 21 -17.73 -38.76 -16.84
C ARG A 21 -18.05 -40.25 -16.82
N SER A 22 -18.92 -40.73 -17.72
CA SER A 22 -18.92 -42.13 -18.12
C SER A 22 -19.06 -42.27 -19.61
N HIS A 23 -18.27 -43.19 -20.14
CA HIS A 23 -18.11 -43.56 -21.55
C HIS A 23 -19.22 -44.52 -22.03
N ALA A 24 -19.40 -44.45 -23.36
CA ALA A 24 -19.68 -45.53 -24.30
C ALA A 24 -21.11 -46.03 -24.50
N GLY A 25 -21.49 -46.08 -25.77
CA GLY A 25 -22.53 -46.97 -26.27
C GLY A 25 -23.11 -46.53 -27.60
N ARG A 26 -22.50 -47.01 -28.71
CA ARG A 26 -23.08 -47.00 -30.06
C ARG A 26 -24.32 -47.90 -30.12
N LEU A 27 -25.37 -47.49 -30.83
CA LEU A 27 -26.05 -48.31 -31.89
C LEU A 27 -27.27 -47.58 -32.47
N LEU A 28 -27.23 -47.43 -33.76
CA LEU A 28 -28.25 -47.49 -34.84
C LEU A 28 -29.72 -47.66 -34.42
N CYS A 29 -30.64 -46.83 -34.98
CA CYS A 29 -31.53 -47.25 -36.04
C CYS A 29 -32.43 -46.10 -36.54
N MET A 30 -32.62 -46.08 -37.83
CA MET A 30 -33.44 -45.19 -38.63
C MET A 30 -34.94 -45.25 -38.25
N ALA A 31 -35.59 -44.08 -38.26
CA ALA A 31 -36.94 -43.93 -38.77
C ALA A 31 -37.24 -42.45 -38.99
N GLY A 32 -37.57 -42.09 -40.21
CA GLY A 32 -37.84 -40.76 -40.67
C GLY A 32 -39.16 -40.19 -40.14
N ALA A 33 -39.15 -38.92 -39.87
CA ALA A 33 -40.32 -38.07 -39.96
C ALA A 33 -39.85 -36.66 -40.30
N LEU A 34 -40.24 -36.17 -41.48
CA LEU A 34 -40.16 -34.79 -41.87
C LEU A 34 -40.83 -33.90 -40.79
N LEU A 35 -40.04 -33.17 -40.01
CA LEU A 35 -40.48 -31.94 -39.37
C LEU A 35 -39.72 -30.80 -40.05
N VAL A 36 -40.41 -30.19 -41.02
CA VAL A 36 -40.04 -28.87 -41.53
C VAL A 36 -40.14 -27.91 -40.35
N ALA A 37 -39.02 -27.70 -39.67
CA ALA A 37 -38.89 -26.58 -38.75
C ALA A 37 -38.90 -25.32 -39.64
N ALA A 38 -40.05 -24.70 -39.74
CA ALA A 38 -40.15 -23.32 -40.18
C ALA A 38 -39.35 -22.49 -39.19
N THR A 39 -38.08 -22.23 -39.47
CA THR A 39 -37.36 -21.09 -38.93
C THR A 39 -38.10 -19.86 -39.45
N ALA A 40 -39.06 -19.38 -38.65
CA ALA A 40 -39.60 -18.06 -38.82
C ALA A 40 -38.40 -17.10 -38.67
N TRP A 41 -37.83 -16.72 -39.77
CA TRP A 41 -37.04 -15.52 -39.87
C TRP A 41 -38.03 -14.39 -39.54
N ALA A 42 -38.00 -13.91 -38.33
CA ALA A 42 -38.51 -12.61 -38.01
C ALA A 42 -37.63 -11.64 -38.81
N SER A 43 -38.03 -11.35 -40.03
CA SER A 43 -37.51 -10.23 -40.80
C SER A 43 -37.83 -8.99 -39.99
N GLY A 44 -36.87 -8.53 -39.22
CA GLY A 44 -36.98 -7.28 -38.49
C GLY A 44 -37.25 -6.19 -39.52
N VAL A 45 -38.34 -5.46 -39.35
CA VAL A 45 -38.64 -4.28 -40.16
C VAL A 45 -37.48 -3.31 -39.96
N SER A 46 -36.62 -3.18 -40.97
CA SER A 46 -35.57 -2.15 -40.98
C SER A 46 -36.16 -0.85 -41.52
N VAL A 47 -35.78 0.25 -40.87
CA VAL A 47 -36.23 1.60 -41.23
C VAL A 47 -34.99 2.41 -41.61
N PRO A 48 -35.01 3.13 -42.75
CA PRO A 48 -33.91 4.01 -43.12
C PRO A 48 -33.85 5.20 -42.16
N ILE A 49 -32.69 5.37 -41.48
CA ILE A 49 -32.43 6.45 -40.52
C ILE A 49 -31.45 7.44 -41.14
N ASP A 50 -31.92 8.66 -41.40
CA ASP A 50 -31.11 9.75 -41.97
C ASP A 50 -30.31 10.54 -40.92
N ARG A 51 -30.81 10.62 -39.71
CA ARG A 51 -30.13 11.34 -38.59
C ARG A 51 -30.53 10.80 -37.23
N PHE A 52 -29.64 11.06 -36.26
CA PHE A 52 -29.91 10.86 -34.86
C PHE A 52 -30.34 12.19 -34.23
N GLU A 53 -31.32 12.14 -33.36
CA GLU A 53 -31.73 13.26 -32.53
C GLU A 53 -31.65 12.87 -31.05
N VAL A 54 -30.73 13.54 -30.33
CA VAL A 54 -30.46 13.23 -28.92
C VAL A 54 -31.00 14.36 -28.06
N SER A 55 -31.91 14.02 -27.16
CA SER A 55 -32.47 14.95 -26.16
C SER A 55 -31.91 14.68 -24.78
N GLY A 56 -31.85 15.71 -23.90
CA GLY A 56 -31.42 15.56 -22.50
C GLY A 56 -29.93 15.50 -22.26
N ASN A 57 -29.08 15.61 -23.31
CA ASN A 57 -27.63 15.67 -23.16
C ASN A 57 -27.18 17.05 -22.68
N THR A 58 -26.51 17.11 -21.50
CA THR A 58 -25.85 18.33 -20.99
C THR A 58 -24.40 18.08 -20.56
N LEU A 59 -23.97 16.82 -20.42
CA LEU A 59 -22.68 16.43 -19.84
C LEU A 59 -21.62 16.07 -20.86
N LEU A 60 -22.01 15.56 -22.05
CA LEU A 60 -21.05 15.24 -23.12
C LEU A 60 -21.02 16.35 -24.18
N PRO A 61 -19.83 16.72 -24.67
CA PRO A 61 -19.68 17.55 -25.86
C PRO A 61 -20.38 16.90 -27.06
N GLN A 62 -21.02 17.68 -27.92
CA GLN A 62 -21.74 17.19 -29.11
C GLN A 62 -20.82 16.31 -29.99
N ALA A 63 -19.57 16.67 -30.18
CA ALA A 63 -18.61 15.89 -30.95
C ALA A 63 -18.45 14.43 -30.42
N CYS A 64 -18.47 14.23 -29.09
CA CYS A 64 -18.40 12.89 -28.49
C CYS A 64 -19.70 12.11 -28.69
N VAL A 65 -20.85 12.80 -28.73
CA VAL A 65 -22.15 12.20 -29.02
C VAL A 65 -22.17 11.72 -30.49
N ASP A 66 -21.73 12.58 -31.41
CA ASP A 66 -21.67 12.29 -32.83
C ASP A 66 -20.69 11.15 -33.14
N GLU A 67 -19.53 11.13 -32.46
CA GLU A 67 -18.55 10.05 -32.57
C GLU A 67 -19.11 8.71 -32.08
N ALA A 68 -19.82 8.70 -30.94
CA ALA A 68 -20.42 7.50 -30.36
C ALA A 68 -21.53 6.89 -31.24
N LEU A 69 -22.33 7.74 -31.85
CA LEU A 69 -23.44 7.32 -32.73
C LEU A 69 -22.96 6.94 -34.13
N GLY A 70 -21.90 7.60 -34.62
CA GLY A 70 -21.39 7.44 -35.98
C GLY A 70 -22.29 8.10 -37.05
N THR A 71 -22.08 7.73 -38.31
CA THR A 71 -22.86 8.29 -39.42
C THR A 71 -24.22 7.59 -39.55
N ALA A 72 -25.29 8.39 -39.66
CA ALA A 72 -26.60 7.91 -40.07
C ALA A 72 -26.62 7.61 -41.60
N GLY A 73 -27.70 7.04 -42.09
CA GLY A 73 -27.90 6.75 -43.53
C GLY A 73 -27.96 5.26 -43.85
N ALA A 74 -28.03 4.40 -42.83
CA ALA A 74 -28.23 2.96 -42.99
C ALA A 74 -29.64 2.53 -42.57
N ASP A 75 -30.14 1.44 -43.15
CA ASP A 75 -31.34 0.77 -42.67
C ASP A 75 -31.05 0.16 -41.28
N MET A 76 -31.83 0.53 -40.28
CA MET A 76 -31.68 0.06 -38.91
C MET A 76 -32.90 -0.78 -38.48
N ASP A 77 -32.64 -1.94 -37.96
CA ASP A 77 -33.61 -2.75 -37.21
C ASP A 77 -33.59 -2.37 -35.70
N VAL A 78 -34.53 -2.91 -34.95
CA VAL A 78 -34.63 -2.63 -33.50
C VAL A 78 -33.34 -2.97 -32.74
N PRO A 79 -32.68 -4.12 -32.99
CA PRO A 79 -31.36 -4.41 -32.41
C PRO A 79 -30.30 -3.36 -32.73
N ALA A 80 -30.25 -2.85 -33.98
CA ALA A 80 -29.27 -1.81 -34.37
C ALA A 80 -29.56 -0.47 -33.69
N MET A 81 -30.83 -0.10 -33.52
CA MET A 81 -31.24 1.09 -32.75
C MET A 81 -30.86 0.96 -31.27
N GLN A 82 -31.07 -0.19 -30.64
CA GLN A 82 -30.64 -0.48 -29.28
C GLN A 82 -29.11 -0.42 -29.13
N ALA A 83 -28.39 -0.96 -30.14
CA ALA A 83 -26.93 -0.88 -30.15
C ALA A 83 -26.43 0.58 -30.26
N ALA A 84 -27.12 1.47 -30.96
CA ALA A 84 -26.80 2.88 -31.03
C ALA A 84 -26.99 3.55 -29.66
N ALA A 85 -28.11 3.29 -28.97
CA ALA A 85 -28.36 3.77 -27.60
C ALA A 85 -27.27 3.25 -26.63
N GLN A 86 -26.90 1.98 -26.75
CA GLN A 86 -25.86 1.38 -25.91
C GLN A 86 -24.49 2.01 -26.17
N ARG A 87 -24.10 2.28 -27.42
CA ARG A 87 -22.85 2.97 -27.74
C ARG A 87 -22.77 4.35 -27.09
N LEU A 88 -23.87 5.11 -27.19
CA LEU A 88 -23.95 6.44 -26.53
C LEU A 88 -23.85 6.30 -25.01
N GLN A 89 -24.54 5.33 -24.40
CA GLN A 89 -24.45 5.09 -22.96
C GLN A 89 -23.02 4.67 -22.54
N ASP A 90 -22.32 3.88 -23.35
CA ASP A 90 -20.96 3.49 -23.10
C ASP A 90 -19.97 4.67 -23.23
N ALA A 91 -20.25 5.64 -24.11
CA ALA A 91 -19.50 6.89 -24.19
C ALA A 91 -19.64 7.72 -22.90
N TYR A 92 -20.86 7.81 -22.34
CA TYR A 92 -21.07 8.43 -21.02
C TYR A 92 -20.29 7.72 -19.92
N ARG A 93 -20.31 6.38 -19.89
CA ARG A 93 -19.55 5.57 -18.92
C ARG A 93 -18.04 5.78 -19.06
N ALA A 94 -17.55 5.79 -20.30
CA ALA A 94 -16.13 6.03 -20.60
C ALA A 94 -15.69 7.44 -20.14
N ALA A 95 -16.57 8.43 -20.24
CA ALA A 95 -16.34 9.78 -19.73
C ALA A 95 -16.48 9.88 -18.19
N GLY A 96 -16.91 8.79 -17.51
CA GLY A 96 -17.05 8.69 -16.07
C GLY A 96 -18.47 8.98 -15.53
N TRP A 97 -19.48 9.10 -16.38
CA TRP A 97 -20.87 9.38 -16.01
C TRP A 97 -21.70 8.09 -15.94
N GLY A 98 -21.50 7.27 -14.91
CA GLY A 98 -22.14 5.95 -14.79
C GLY A 98 -23.61 5.99 -14.34
N ALA A 99 -24.11 7.13 -13.87
CA ALA A 99 -25.51 7.34 -13.48
C ALA A 99 -26.38 7.81 -14.66
N VAL A 100 -25.86 7.79 -15.89
CA VAL A 100 -26.60 8.19 -17.10
C VAL A 100 -27.16 6.96 -17.78
N VAL A 101 -28.44 7.05 -18.17
CA VAL A 101 -29.15 6.02 -18.96
C VAL A 101 -29.60 6.62 -20.28
N VAL A 102 -29.36 5.91 -21.37
CA VAL A 102 -29.86 6.29 -22.69
C VAL A 102 -31.04 5.40 -23.04
N LEU A 103 -32.18 6.02 -23.18
CA LEU A 103 -33.44 5.35 -23.52
C LEU A 103 -33.70 5.46 -25.00
N LEU A 104 -34.31 4.42 -25.55
CA LEU A 104 -34.92 4.40 -26.89
C LEU A 104 -36.44 4.55 -26.71
N PRO A 105 -37.00 5.80 -26.79
CA PRO A 105 -38.42 5.99 -26.67
C PRO A 105 -39.19 5.39 -27.85
N GLU A 106 -40.53 5.38 -27.77
CA GLU A 106 -41.36 4.99 -28.91
C GLU A 106 -41.02 5.88 -30.11
N GLN A 107 -40.72 5.22 -31.24
CA GLN A 107 -40.42 5.91 -32.49
C GLN A 107 -41.68 6.12 -33.32
N GLN A 108 -41.79 7.27 -33.96
CA GLN A 108 -42.94 7.56 -34.83
C GLN A 108 -42.85 6.68 -36.09
N PRO A 109 -43.91 5.92 -36.46
CA PRO A 109 -43.94 5.15 -37.66
C PRO A 109 -43.64 5.98 -38.90
N GLY A 110 -42.64 5.54 -39.73
CA GLY A 110 -42.23 6.27 -40.93
C GLY A 110 -41.27 7.43 -40.71
N SER A 111 -40.87 7.71 -39.46
CA SER A 111 -39.81 8.67 -39.19
C SER A 111 -38.46 8.15 -39.64
N ARG A 112 -37.70 9.00 -40.33
CA ARG A 112 -36.27 8.71 -40.71
C ARG A 112 -35.30 9.29 -39.70
N VAL A 113 -35.79 9.70 -38.54
CA VAL A 113 -35.03 10.25 -37.40
C VAL A 113 -35.10 9.26 -36.25
N LEU A 114 -33.95 8.82 -35.76
CA LEU A 114 -33.88 8.03 -34.53
C LEU A 114 -33.77 8.96 -33.33
N HIS A 115 -34.83 8.99 -32.52
CA HIS A 115 -34.85 9.75 -31.28
C HIS A 115 -34.24 8.94 -30.14
N LEU A 116 -33.25 9.50 -29.46
CA LEU A 116 -32.62 8.96 -28.24
C LEU A 116 -32.82 9.94 -27.10
N GLN A 117 -33.25 9.45 -25.96
CA GLN A 117 -33.44 10.26 -24.76
C GLN A 117 -32.34 9.91 -23.73
N VAL A 118 -31.53 10.89 -23.39
CA VAL A 118 -30.55 10.80 -22.32
C VAL A 118 -31.19 11.22 -21.01
N VAL A 119 -31.13 10.34 -20.01
CA VAL A 119 -31.53 10.63 -18.64
C VAL A 119 -30.26 10.73 -17.80
N GLU A 120 -29.87 11.96 -17.49
CA GLU A 120 -28.70 12.24 -16.64
C GLU A 120 -29.13 12.14 -15.17
N GLY A 121 -28.90 10.95 -14.57
CA GLY A 121 -29.30 10.68 -13.19
C GLY A 121 -28.69 11.66 -12.20
N ARG A 122 -29.52 12.40 -11.45
CA ARG A 122 -29.09 13.41 -10.46
C ARG A 122 -29.29 12.91 -9.05
N VAL A 123 -28.31 13.16 -8.18
CA VAL A 123 -28.42 12.80 -6.76
C VAL A 123 -29.57 13.57 -6.11
N SER A 124 -30.65 12.89 -5.76
CA SER A 124 -31.80 13.49 -5.03
C SER A 124 -31.57 13.44 -3.52
N GLN A 125 -30.99 12.32 -3.01
CA GLN A 125 -30.77 12.14 -1.59
C GLN A 125 -29.43 11.44 -1.33
N ILE A 126 -28.75 11.83 -0.22
CA ILE A 126 -27.55 11.15 0.28
C ILE A 126 -27.81 10.68 1.71
N SER A 127 -27.75 9.38 1.91
CA SER A 127 -27.90 8.72 3.19
C SER A 127 -26.58 8.12 3.65
N THR A 128 -26.34 8.07 4.96
CA THR A 128 -25.15 7.43 5.55
C THR A 128 -25.57 6.38 6.55
N ALA A 129 -24.86 5.24 6.60
CA ALA A 129 -25.16 4.16 7.52
C ALA A 129 -23.89 3.46 8.02
N GLY A 130 -23.96 2.90 9.24
CA GLY A 130 -22.89 2.08 9.83
C GLY A 130 -21.80 2.85 10.57
N GLN A 131 -21.80 4.18 10.51
CA GLN A 131 -20.86 5.02 11.27
C GLN A 131 -21.35 5.21 12.72
N TYR A 132 -20.41 5.24 13.67
CA TYR A 132 -20.69 5.54 15.10
C TYR A 132 -19.59 6.41 15.75
N ARG A 133 -18.35 6.37 15.27
CA ARG A 133 -17.23 7.23 15.72
C ARG A 133 -16.93 8.38 14.75
N PHE A 134 -17.34 8.23 13.50
CA PHE A 134 -17.21 9.26 12.48
C PHE A 134 -18.54 9.95 12.31
N SER A 135 -18.57 11.29 12.33
CA SER A 135 -19.81 12.01 12.11
C SER A 135 -20.34 11.85 10.67
N ARG A 136 -21.62 12.10 10.47
CA ARG A 136 -22.21 12.19 9.13
C ARG A 136 -21.46 13.19 8.25
N ASP A 137 -21.09 14.34 8.81
CA ASP A 137 -20.38 15.39 8.09
C ASP A 137 -18.95 14.97 7.69
N ASN A 138 -18.28 14.17 8.53
CA ASN A 138 -17.01 13.57 8.15
C ASN A 138 -17.17 12.66 6.93
N ILE A 139 -18.18 11.79 6.94
CA ILE A 139 -18.42 10.86 5.83
C ILE A 139 -18.76 11.61 4.54
N LEU A 140 -19.64 12.61 4.60
CA LEU A 140 -20.00 13.40 3.42
C LEU A 140 -18.83 14.21 2.86
N ARG A 141 -17.96 14.74 3.71
CA ARG A 141 -16.72 15.40 3.27
C ARG A 141 -15.76 14.45 2.53
N SER A 142 -15.84 13.15 2.78
CA SER A 142 -14.97 12.18 2.11
C SER A 142 -15.42 11.81 0.69
N VAL A 143 -16.61 12.24 0.27
CA VAL A 143 -17.19 11.96 -1.05
C VAL A 143 -17.78 13.23 -1.68
N PRO A 144 -16.99 14.30 -1.91
CA PRO A 144 -17.46 15.58 -2.44
C PRO A 144 -18.02 15.50 -3.87
N ALA A 145 -17.78 14.41 -4.60
CA ALA A 145 -18.42 14.16 -5.89
C ALA A 145 -19.94 13.89 -5.77
N LEU A 146 -20.40 13.50 -4.59
CA LEU A 146 -21.83 13.34 -4.31
C LEU A 146 -22.42 14.68 -3.87
N GLN A 147 -23.12 15.34 -4.77
CA GLN A 147 -23.80 16.62 -4.50
C GLN A 147 -25.28 16.53 -4.90
N PRO A 148 -26.23 16.91 -4.01
CA PRO A 148 -27.63 16.96 -4.36
C PRO A 148 -27.87 17.81 -5.63
N GLY A 149 -28.72 17.34 -6.52
CA GLY A 149 -29.08 17.99 -7.77
C GLY A 149 -28.06 17.85 -8.91
N ARG A 150 -26.95 17.15 -8.69
CA ARG A 150 -25.90 16.92 -9.70
C ARG A 150 -25.76 15.45 -10.06
N THR A 151 -25.38 15.17 -11.30
CA THR A 151 -24.99 13.84 -11.75
C THR A 151 -23.60 13.50 -11.22
N PRO A 152 -23.42 12.41 -10.46
CA PRO A 152 -22.13 12.09 -9.89
C PRO A 152 -21.17 11.56 -10.95
N ARG A 153 -19.93 12.02 -10.92
CA ARG A 153 -18.86 11.49 -11.76
C ARG A 153 -18.20 10.32 -11.04
N LEU A 154 -18.47 9.11 -11.50
CA LEU A 154 -18.00 7.88 -10.82
C LEU A 154 -16.49 7.82 -10.69
N ARG A 155 -15.75 8.31 -11.70
CA ARG A 155 -14.27 8.34 -11.65
C ARG A 155 -13.74 9.17 -10.47
N ASP A 156 -14.40 10.29 -10.14
CA ASP A 156 -14.00 11.14 -9.03
C ASP A 156 -14.42 10.50 -7.70
N LEU A 157 -15.63 9.94 -7.65
CA LEU A 157 -16.13 9.19 -6.50
C LEU A 157 -15.21 7.98 -6.17
N ASP A 158 -14.77 7.24 -7.17
CA ASP A 158 -13.84 6.10 -6.97
C ASP A 158 -12.50 6.57 -6.37
N ARG A 159 -11.97 7.71 -6.82
CA ARG A 159 -10.73 8.29 -6.27
C ARG A 159 -10.91 8.76 -4.84
N GLU A 160 -12.05 9.39 -4.54
CA GLU A 160 -12.40 9.84 -3.20
C GLU A 160 -12.55 8.65 -2.24
N LEU A 161 -13.26 7.61 -2.65
CA LEU A 161 -13.39 6.37 -1.89
C LEU A 161 -12.04 5.65 -1.71
N LEU A 162 -11.20 5.63 -2.75
CA LEU A 162 -9.85 5.08 -2.64
C LEU A 162 -9.05 5.82 -1.55
N LEU A 163 -9.13 7.16 -1.52
CA LEU A 163 -8.48 7.99 -0.52
C LEU A 163 -9.10 7.79 0.88
N ALA A 164 -10.43 7.79 1.00
CA ALA A 164 -11.13 7.56 2.27
C ALA A 164 -10.77 6.20 2.89
N ASN A 165 -10.66 5.16 2.06
CA ASN A 165 -10.33 3.80 2.46
C ASN A 165 -8.83 3.58 2.74
N THR A 166 -8.00 4.63 2.69
CA THR A 166 -6.65 4.61 3.28
C THR A 166 -6.68 4.83 4.79
N ASN A 167 -7.79 5.30 5.35
CA ASN A 167 -7.96 5.42 6.80
C ASN A 167 -8.01 4.01 7.44
N PRO A 168 -7.17 3.71 8.46
CA PRO A 168 -7.10 2.38 9.05
C PRO A 168 -8.36 2.00 9.85
N ALA A 169 -9.18 2.98 10.26
CA ALA A 169 -10.29 2.77 11.18
C ALA A 169 -11.65 2.59 10.51
N LYS A 170 -11.76 2.84 9.21
CA LYS A 170 -13.02 2.69 8.48
C LYS A 170 -12.82 2.15 7.07
N TYR A 171 -13.89 1.59 6.53
CA TYR A 171 -14.02 1.26 5.12
C TYR A 171 -15.36 1.77 4.60
N SER A 172 -15.34 2.63 3.59
CA SER A 172 -16.52 3.27 3.03
C SER A 172 -16.86 2.69 1.66
N ARG A 173 -18.15 2.52 1.40
CA ARG A 173 -18.69 2.11 0.10
C ARG A 173 -19.85 3.02 -0.25
N VAL A 174 -20.07 3.26 -1.55
CA VAL A 174 -21.23 4.00 -2.04
C VAL A 174 -22.04 3.07 -2.94
N LEU A 175 -23.33 3.03 -2.67
CA LEU A 175 -24.32 2.38 -3.53
C LEU A 175 -25.20 3.49 -4.13
N LEU A 176 -25.26 3.54 -5.45
CA LEU A 176 -26.18 4.40 -6.19
C LEU A 176 -27.36 3.55 -6.63
N GLN A 177 -28.56 4.00 -6.32
CA GLN A 177 -29.80 3.31 -6.67
C GLN A 177 -30.80 4.30 -7.30
N PRO A 178 -31.75 3.85 -8.13
CA PRO A 178 -32.81 4.71 -8.65
C PRO A 178 -33.60 5.34 -7.49
N GLY A 179 -33.89 6.64 -7.61
CA GLY A 179 -34.75 7.36 -6.69
C GLY A 179 -36.22 7.23 -7.08
N PHE A 180 -37.04 8.10 -6.48
CA PHE A 180 -38.49 8.06 -6.64
C PHE A 180 -38.93 8.54 -8.04
N ASP A 181 -38.35 9.64 -8.52
CA ASP A 181 -38.70 10.23 -9.81
C ASP A 181 -37.73 9.73 -10.92
N THR A 182 -38.19 9.77 -12.18
CA THR A 182 -37.37 9.45 -13.33
C THR A 182 -36.16 10.40 -13.41
N GLY A 183 -34.96 9.86 -13.37
CA GLY A 183 -33.73 10.65 -13.37
C GLY A 183 -33.19 10.95 -11.97
N ASP A 184 -33.91 10.56 -10.92
CA ASP A 184 -33.40 10.62 -9.57
C ASP A 184 -32.46 9.45 -9.24
N VAL A 185 -31.41 9.76 -8.49
CA VAL A 185 -30.46 8.78 -7.97
C VAL A 185 -30.31 9.01 -6.47
N GLU A 186 -30.54 7.98 -5.68
CA GLU A 186 -30.24 7.98 -4.26
C GLU A 186 -28.86 7.39 -4.03
N ALA A 187 -28.05 8.07 -3.20
CA ALA A 187 -26.73 7.62 -2.81
C ALA A 187 -26.73 7.15 -1.35
N LEU A 188 -26.43 5.88 -1.12
CA LEU A 188 -26.23 5.31 0.21
C LEU A 188 -24.73 5.12 0.47
N VAL A 189 -24.16 5.88 1.40
CA VAL A 189 -22.77 5.73 1.85
C VAL A 189 -22.76 4.84 3.08
N THR A 190 -22.29 3.60 2.92
CA THR A 190 -22.15 2.66 4.03
C THR A 190 -20.72 2.68 4.55
N VAL A 191 -20.57 2.70 5.87
CA VAL A 191 -19.29 2.75 6.57
C VAL A 191 -19.17 1.56 7.50
N GLU A 192 -18.12 0.78 7.32
CA GLU A 192 -17.73 -0.29 8.22
C GLU A 192 -16.57 0.20 9.08
N GLU A 193 -16.80 0.41 10.37
CA GLU A 193 -15.77 0.84 11.30
C GLU A 193 -15.03 -0.35 11.90
N ARG A 194 -13.70 -0.27 11.89
CA ARG A 194 -12.82 -1.28 12.44
C ARG A 194 -12.55 -1.03 13.93
N PRO A 195 -12.36 -2.07 14.75
CA PRO A 195 -11.96 -1.89 16.14
C PRO A 195 -10.66 -1.08 16.23
N LEU A 196 -10.67 0.00 17.01
CA LEU A 196 -9.48 0.80 17.25
C LEU A 196 -8.69 0.21 18.41
N ARG A 197 -7.39 0.10 18.19
CA ARG A 197 -6.39 -0.15 19.21
C ARG A 197 -5.34 0.95 19.11
N PRO A 198 -5.60 2.09 19.75
CA PRO A 198 -4.78 3.28 19.55
C PRO A 198 -3.36 3.14 20.12
N TRP A 199 -3.18 2.29 21.12
CA TRP A 199 -1.89 2.08 21.74
C TRP A 199 -1.23 0.78 21.27
N ARG A 200 0.05 0.90 20.97
CA ARG A 200 0.93 -0.23 20.67
C ARG A 200 2.21 -0.09 21.47
N ILE A 201 2.61 -1.17 22.12
CA ILE A 201 3.87 -1.26 22.86
C ILE A 201 4.70 -2.37 22.21
N ASP A 202 5.94 -2.06 21.85
CA ASP A 202 6.89 -3.00 21.26
C ASP A 202 8.09 -3.15 22.20
N LEU A 203 8.49 -4.40 22.45
CA LEU A 203 9.73 -4.75 23.14
C LEU A 203 10.54 -5.65 22.19
N SER A 204 11.81 -5.33 21.95
CA SER A 204 12.68 -6.12 21.10
C SER A 204 14.13 -6.08 21.58
N ASN A 205 14.94 -7.05 21.17
CA ASN A 205 16.38 -7.09 21.45
C ASN A 205 17.22 -6.60 20.25
N THR A 206 16.74 -5.57 19.55
CA THR A 206 17.40 -4.99 18.37
C THR A 206 18.44 -3.93 18.72
N GLY A 207 18.80 -3.79 19.98
CA GLY A 207 19.86 -2.90 20.41
C GLY A 207 21.26 -3.49 20.26
N THR A 208 22.27 -2.66 20.59
CA THR A 208 23.68 -3.02 20.58
C THR A 208 24.24 -3.05 22.02
N PRO A 209 25.40 -3.68 22.27
CA PRO A 209 26.05 -3.61 23.58
C PRO A 209 26.27 -2.20 24.09
N ASP A 210 26.58 -1.23 23.20
CA ASP A 210 26.88 0.15 23.57
C ASP A 210 25.64 0.97 23.92
N THR A 211 24.50 0.68 23.29
CA THR A 211 23.26 1.44 23.46
C THR A 211 22.22 0.70 24.30
N GLY A 212 22.58 -0.45 24.87
CA GLY A 212 21.66 -1.40 25.51
C GLY A 212 21.07 -2.36 24.47
N ARG A 213 20.84 -3.60 24.86
CA ARG A 213 20.37 -4.66 23.94
C ARG A 213 18.88 -4.61 23.68
N TRP A 214 18.12 -4.08 24.63
CA TRP A 214 16.67 -4.00 24.53
C TRP A 214 16.19 -2.64 24.04
N ARG A 215 15.12 -2.68 23.26
CA ARG A 215 14.35 -1.51 22.77
C ARG A 215 12.93 -1.62 23.26
N LEU A 216 12.44 -0.59 23.89
CA LEU A 216 11.06 -0.43 24.30
C LEU A 216 10.49 0.77 23.56
N ALA A 217 9.40 0.55 22.83
CA ALA A 217 8.70 1.61 22.14
C ALA A 217 7.22 1.64 22.51
N ALA A 218 6.67 2.85 22.62
CA ALA A 218 5.25 3.09 22.74
C ALA A 218 4.78 3.92 21.54
N GLN A 219 3.70 3.50 20.92
CA GLN A 219 3.07 4.18 19.80
C GLN A 219 1.61 4.46 20.12
N TYR A 220 1.16 5.64 19.76
CA TYR A 220 -0.24 6.05 19.78
C TYR A 220 -0.70 6.41 18.37
N GLN A 221 -1.90 5.99 17.97
CA GLN A 221 -2.50 6.34 16.70
C GLN A 221 -3.93 6.86 16.91
N ASN A 222 -4.21 8.05 16.35
CA ASN A 222 -5.56 8.59 16.24
C ASN A 222 -5.92 8.70 14.76
N PRO A 223 -6.84 7.88 14.25
CA PRO A 223 -7.22 7.88 12.83
C PRO A 223 -8.28 8.92 12.45
N ASN A 224 -8.76 9.74 13.40
CA ASN A 224 -9.81 10.72 13.16
C ASN A 224 -9.62 12.00 13.97
N VAL A 225 -8.45 12.64 13.81
CA VAL A 225 -8.18 13.92 14.48
C VAL A 225 -9.16 14.99 14.00
N ALA A 226 -9.78 15.67 14.93
CA ALA A 226 -10.77 16.72 14.70
C ALA A 226 -11.95 16.30 13.80
N ASP A 227 -12.27 15.02 13.77
CA ASP A 227 -13.31 14.42 12.92
C ASP A 227 -13.15 14.77 11.41
N ARG A 228 -11.90 14.74 10.92
CA ARG A 228 -11.52 15.10 9.53
C ARG A 228 -10.75 14.01 8.80
N ASP A 229 -10.84 12.76 9.24
CA ASP A 229 -10.06 11.64 8.69
C ASP A 229 -8.55 11.83 8.75
N MET A 230 -8.09 12.82 9.50
CA MET A 230 -6.66 13.01 9.71
C MET A 230 -6.12 11.90 10.60
N VAL A 231 -5.04 11.28 10.17
CA VAL A 231 -4.39 10.18 10.90
C VAL A 231 -3.12 10.71 11.55
N LEU A 232 -3.14 10.79 12.88
CA LEU A 232 -1.97 11.13 13.69
C LEU A 232 -1.34 9.84 14.22
N GLY A 233 -0.05 9.68 14.02
CA GLY A 233 0.77 8.66 14.65
C GLY A 233 1.86 9.33 15.48
N VAL A 234 2.11 8.85 16.69
CA VAL A 234 3.22 9.28 17.56
C VAL A 234 3.90 8.04 18.10
N ARG A 235 5.23 8.01 18.07
CA ARG A 235 6.05 6.92 18.62
C ARG A 235 7.21 7.48 19.44
N ALA A 236 7.43 6.90 20.59
CA ALA A 236 8.62 7.11 21.41
C ALA A 236 9.31 5.77 21.63
N GLU A 237 10.65 5.76 21.53
CA GLU A 237 11.47 4.55 21.72
C GLU A 237 12.67 4.87 22.59
N THR A 238 13.03 3.94 23.48
CA THR A 238 14.20 4.02 24.36
C THR A 238 14.83 2.65 24.59
N SER A 239 15.98 2.63 25.23
CA SER A 239 16.56 1.41 25.80
C SER A 239 16.30 1.37 27.30
N PRO A 240 15.61 0.33 27.82
CA PRO A 240 15.43 0.19 29.28
C PRO A 240 16.74 0.07 30.06
N GLU A 241 17.79 -0.49 29.43
CA GLU A 241 19.11 -0.66 30.05
C GLU A 241 19.91 0.65 30.07
N ARG A 242 19.78 1.48 29.03
CA ARG A 242 20.55 2.72 28.84
C ARG A 242 19.68 3.85 28.28
N PRO A 243 18.70 4.35 29.03
CA PRO A 243 17.70 5.31 28.50
C PRO A 243 18.34 6.65 28.08
N SER A 244 19.45 7.06 28.70
CA SER A 244 20.18 8.27 28.30
C SER A 244 20.89 8.15 26.94
N ARG A 245 21.11 6.93 26.43
CA ARG A 245 21.79 6.69 25.15
C ARG A 245 20.85 6.43 24.00
N VAL A 246 19.56 6.27 24.27
CA VAL A 246 18.55 5.99 23.25
C VAL A 246 17.28 6.76 23.59
N ALA A 247 17.03 7.80 22.83
CA ALA A 247 15.76 8.50 22.80
C ALA A 247 15.40 8.78 21.34
N VAL A 248 14.35 8.14 20.86
CA VAL A 248 13.81 8.35 19.51
C VAL A 248 12.37 8.79 19.68
N PHE A 249 12.04 9.90 19.06
CA PHE A 249 10.67 10.39 18.96
C PHE A 249 10.30 10.58 17.51
N SER A 250 9.15 10.10 17.11
CA SER A 250 8.61 10.36 15.78
C SER A 250 7.12 10.67 15.82
N SER A 251 6.70 11.53 14.90
CA SER A 251 5.29 11.88 14.72
C SER A 251 4.98 11.97 13.23
N THR A 252 3.82 11.51 12.84
CA THR A 252 3.28 11.62 11.48
C THR A 252 1.87 12.15 11.55
N LEU A 253 1.51 13.07 10.66
CA LEU A 253 0.15 13.56 10.48
C LEU A 253 -0.20 13.47 9.00
N ARG A 254 -1.17 12.65 8.67
CA ARG A 254 -1.71 12.52 7.32
C ARG A 254 -3.06 13.24 7.23
N VAL A 255 -3.19 14.10 6.23
CA VAL A 255 -4.38 14.92 5.96
C VAL A 255 -4.91 14.56 4.57
N PRO A 256 -6.09 13.92 4.43
CA PRO A 256 -6.70 13.70 3.14
C PRO A 256 -7.29 14.99 2.57
N LEU A 257 -7.04 15.27 1.30
CA LEU A 257 -7.58 16.38 0.51
C LEU A 257 -8.46 15.79 -0.58
N TYR A 258 -9.70 15.45 -0.26
CA TYR A 258 -10.59 14.70 -1.13
C TYR A 258 -10.83 15.37 -2.47
N GLY A 259 -11.16 16.66 -2.50
CA GLY A 259 -11.38 17.41 -3.74
C GLY A 259 -10.15 17.52 -4.65
N ALA A 260 -8.95 17.34 -4.11
CA ALA A 260 -7.69 17.28 -4.87
C ALA A 260 -7.22 15.84 -5.13
N HIS A 261 -7.95 14.82 -4.66
CA HIS A 261 -7.60 13.40 -4.74
C HIS A 261 -6.18 13.09 -4.24
N THR A 262 -5.73 13.81 -3.20
CA THR A 262 -4.35 13.82 -2.70
C THR A 262 -4.36 13.72 -1.20
N ALA A 263 -3.35 13.09 -0.60
CA ALA A 263 -3.06 13.22 0.83
C ALA A 263 -1.79 14.04 1.04
N LEU A 264 -1.79 14.89 2.05
CA LEU A 264 -0.57 15.49 2.58
C LEU A 264 -0.13 14.74 3.83
N GLU A 265 1.15 14.45 3.95
CA GLU A 265 1.73 13.82 5.12
C GLU A 265 2.88 14.66 5.66
N GLY A 266 2.75 15.15 6.88
CA GLY A 266 3.83 15.74 7.66
C GLY A 266 4.49 14.68 8.53
N ALA A 267 5.83 14.73 8.67
CA ALA A 267 6.59 13.82 9.52
C ALA A 267 7.66 14.57 10.30
N LEU A 268 7.83 14.19 11.57
CA LEU A 268 8.90 14.65 12.44
C LEU A 268 9.65 13.44 12.99
N LEU A 269 10.95 13.50 13.06
CA LEU A 269 11.81 12.49 13.67
C LEU A 269 12.94 13.18 14.42
N ALA A 270 13.06 12.89 15.71
CA ALA A 270 14.20 13.27 16.54
C ALA A 270 14.83 12.01 17.10
N SER A 271 16.15 11.88 17.00
CA SER A 271 16.91 10.71 17.46
C SER A 271 18.23 11.13 18.05
N ASN A 272 18.62 10.47 19.14
CA ASN A 272 19.97 10.54 19.71
C ASN A 272 20.67 9.17 19.67
N THR A 273 20.24 8.26 18.81
CA THR A 273 20.78 6.89 18.70
C THR A 273 21.45 6.63 17.36
N ARG A 274 22.38 5.68 17.33
CA ARG A 274 23.12 5.31 16.10
C ARG A 274 22.27 4.63 15.01
N SER A 275 21.04 4.19 15.32
CA SER A 275 20.15 3.59 14.32
C SER A 275 18.69 3.73 14.72
N SER A 276 17.89 4.34 13.87
CA SER A 276 16.43 4.38 13.99
C SER A 276 15.76 4.32 12.63
N THR A 277 14.57 3.75 12.61
CA THR A 277 13.70 3.70 11.42
C THR A 277 12.32 4.18 11.82
N ASN A 278 11.75 5.10 11.07
CA ASN A 278 10.36 5.50 11.19
C ASN A 278 9.62 5.14 9.91
N THR A 279 8.58 4.32 10.04
CA THR A 279 7.74 3.92 8.90
C THR A 279 6.64 4.94 8.68
N THR A 280 6.62 5.53 7.50
CA THR A 280 5.55 6.41 7.03
C THR A 280 4.68 5.69 6.01
N THR A 281 3.53 6.24 5.66
CA THR A 281 2.65 5.65 4.63
C THR A 281 3.28 5.67 3.23
N ALA A 282 4.29 6.51 3.01
CA ALA A 282 5.03 6.64 1.74
C ALA A 282 6.42 5.96 1.75
N GLY A 283 6.74 5.21 2.82
CA GLY A 283 8.01 4.47 2.98
C GLY A 283 8.72 4.74 4.28
N ASP A 284 9.79 4.02 4.51
CA ASP A 284 10.59 4.11 5.74
C ASP A 284 11.52 5.32 5.71
N MET A 285 11.48 6.14 6.75
CA MET A 285 12.50 7.13 7.06
C MET A 285 13.57 6.46 7.94
N ARG A 286 14.76 6.25 7.39
CA ARG A 286 15.88 5.66 8.13
C ARG A 286 16.80 6.76 8.63
N PHE A 287 17.25 6.61 9.86
CA PHE A 287 18.14 7.55 10.51
C PHE A 287 19.27 6.81 11.23
N ALA A 288 20.50 7.23 11.03
CA ALA A 288 21.65 6.65 11.69
C ALA A 288 22.48 7.77 12.33
N GLY A 289 22.37 7.93 13.64
CA GLY A 289 23.07 8.96 14.41
C GLY A 289 22.12 9.89 15.15
N ASP A 290 22.70 10.92 15.80
CA ASP A 290 21.93 12.01 16.40
C ASP A 290 21.40 12.93 15.31
N GLY A 291 20.12 13.28 15.41
CA GLY A 291 19.60 14.19 14.45
C GLY A 291 18.11 14.51 14.56
N LEU A 292 17.73 15.48 13.75
CA LEU A 292 16.38 15.97 13.61
C LEU A 292 16.01 15.94 12.11
N SER A 293 14.84 15.43 11.82
CA SER A 293 14.25 15.49 10.48
C SER A 293 12.81 15.97 10.56
N ALA A 294 12.44 16.92 9.70
CA ALA A 294 11.07 17.35 9.47
C ALA A 294 10.80 17.33 7.98
N GLY A 295 9.67 16.77 7.58
CA GLY A 295 9.36 16.63 6.16
C GLY A 295 7.87 16.73 5.87
N VAL A 296 7.56 17.04 4.61
CA VAL A 296 6.22 17.05 4.07
C VAL A 296 6.19 16.28 2.76
N ARG A 297 5.11 15.53 2.53
CA ARG A 297 4.88 14.75 1.30
C ARG A 297 3.48 14.98 0.78
N ALA A 298 3.38 15.14 -0.52
CA ALA A 298 2.13 15.00 -1.26
C ALA A 298 2.06 13.58 -1.84
N ILE A 299 0.90 12.92 -1.70
CA ILE A 299 0.67 11.54 -2.09
C ILE A 299 -0.56 11.50 -2.98
N TRP A 300 -0.38 11.11 -4.24
CA TRP A 300 -1.45 10.93 -5.22
C TRP A 300 -1.75 9.43 -5.35
N LEU A 301 -2.98 9.06 -5.10
CA LEU A 301 -3.46 7.72 -5.37
C LEU A 301 -3.82 7.64 -6.86
N LEU A 302 -3.18 6.71 -7.55
CA LEU A 302 -3.42 6.49 -8.97
C LEU A 302 -4.54 5.47 -9.16
N PRO A 303 -5.36 5.59 -10.22
CA PRO A 303 -6.32 4.57 -10.57
C PRO A 303 -5.63 3.22 -10.70
N GLY A 304 -6.12 2.21 -9.99
CA GLY A 304 -5.50 0.90 -9.95
C GLY A 304 -5.72 0.11 -11.24
N LEU A 305 -4.73 -0.72 -11.59
CA LEU A 305 -4.90 -1.79 -12.55
C LEU A 305 -5.46 -3.00 -11.80
N SER A 306 -6.76 -3.27 -11.95
CA SER A 306 -7.44 -4.37 -11.25
C SER A 306 -7.41 -4.20 -9.71
N GLU A 307 -7.01 -5.23 -8.96
CA GLU A 307 -6.97 -5.25 -7.49
C GLU A 307 -5.72 -4.58 -6.88
N SER A 308 -4.79 -4.12 -7.72
CA SER A 308 -3.56 -3.46 -7.29
C SER A 308 -3.82 -1.99 -7.02
N LYS A 309 -3.22 -1.46 -5.96
CA LYS A 309 -3.24 -0.04 -5.62
C LYS A 309 -1.88 0.56 -5.91
N SER A 310 -1.85 1.73 -6.51
CA SER A 310 -0.63 2.45 -6.80
C SER A 310 -0.70 3.89 -6.32
N GLN A 311 0.44 4.42 -5.92
CA GLN A 311 0.57 5.81 -5.48
C GLN A 311 1.89 6.42 -5.93
N LEU A 312 1.83 7.68 -6.27
CA LEU A 312 2.98 8.54 -6.49
C LEU A 312 3.16 9.45 -5.27
N SER A 313 4.39 9.72 -4.87
CA SER A 313 4.68 10.64 -3.78
C SER A 313 5.80 11.61 -4.14
N LEU A 314 5.66 12.86 -3.73
CA LEU A 314 6.70 13.88 -3.81
C LEU A 314 6.92 14.43 -2.41
N GLY A 315 8.14 14.34 -1.90
CA GLY A 315 8.50 14.74 -0.55
C GLY A 315 9.69 15.69 -0.51
N LEU A 316 9.69 16.55 0.48
CA LEU A 316 10.81 17.42 0.82
C LEU A 316 11.04 17.31 2.32
N ASP A 317 12.26 16.98 2.73
CA ASP A 317 12.65 16.89 4.12
C ASP A 317 13.73 17.92 4.45
N VAL A 318 13.69 18.48 5.64
CA VAL A 318 14.80 19.22 6.24
C VAL A 318 15.43 18.31 7.28
N ARG A 319 16.73 18.03 7.13
CA ARG A 319 17.44 17.13 8.03
C ARG A 319 18.68 17.79 8.61
N ARG A 320 18.91 17.53 9.89
CA ARG A 320 20.13 17.88 10.56
C ARG A 320 20.72 16.62 11.19
N TYR A 321 21.90 16.24 10.76
CA TYR A 321 22.68 15.15 11.33
C TYR A 321 23.79 15.71 12.20
N ARG A 322 24.03 15.06 13.34
CA ARG A 322 25.16 15.37 14.22
C ARG A 322 25.91 14.07 14.48
N THR A 323 27.15 14.03 14.06
CA THR A 323 28.04 12.91 14.34
C THR A 323 29.03 13.32 15.40
N GLU A 324 28.98 12.64 16.55
CA GLU A 324 29.99 12.77 17.60
C GLU A 324 31.04 11.68 17.37
N CYS A 325 32.30 12.09 17.31
CA CYS A 325 33.43 11.21 17.12
C CYS A 325 34.35 11.31 18.31
N THR A 326 34.56 10.22 19.05
CA THR A 326 35.58 10.14 20.10
C THR A 326 36.80 9.41 19.55
N LEU A 327 37.99 9.98 19.78
CA LEU A 327 39.26 9.34 19.49
C LEU A 327 39.33 8.00 20.25
N GLY A 328 39.33 6.88 19.52
CA GLY A 328 39.44 5.54 20.09
C GLY A 328 38.33 4.56 19.71
N ASP A 329 37.30 4.97 18.95
CA ASP A 329 36.28 4.05 18.42
C ASP A 329 36.84 3.31 17.18
N PRO A 330 37.20 2.01 17.29
CA PRO A 330 37.64 1.23 16.14
C PRO A 330 36.44 0.95 15.25
N GLY A 331 36.36 1.58 14.09
CA GLY A 331 35.32 1.34 13.08
C GLY A 331 34.55 2.54 12.61
N GLN A 332 34.73 3.72 13.16
CA GLN A 332 34.23 4.96 12.57
C GLN A 332 35.26 5.55 11.59
N ALA A 333 35.20 5.14 10.35
CA ALA A 333 35.85 5.86 9.26
C ALA A 333 35.13 7.20 9.13
N GLY A 334 35.80 8.31 9.56
CA GLY A 334 35.28 9.64 9.33
C GLY A 334 35.30 10.62 10.50
N CYS A 335 36.13 10.39 11.52
CA CYS A 335 36.50 11.46 12.45
C CYS A 335 37.34 12.49 11.68
N GLY A 336 36.71 13.55 11.18
CA GLY A 336 37.44 14.70 10.69
C GLY A 336 38.23 15.38 11.82
N PRO A 337 39.16 16.30 11.51
CA PRO A 337 40.05 16.92 12.48
C PRO A 337 39.36 17.73 13.62
N THR A 338 38.06 17.91 13.57
CA THR A 338 37.27 18.73 14.50
C THR A 338 36.35 17.95 15.45
N GLY A 339 36.34 16.62 15.44
CA GLY A 339 35.63 15.74 16.42
C GLY A 339 34.11 15.72 16.33
N ASN A 340 33.45 16.85 16.21
CA ASN A 340 31.99 16.98 16.08
C ASN A 340 31.63 17.59 14.75
N ASN A 341 30.84 16.88 13.94
CA ASN A 341 30.46 17.36 12.62
C ASN A 341 28.93 17.35 12.46
N THR A 342 28.41 18.48 11.99
CA THR A 342 26.98 18.65 11.68
C THR A 342 26.81 18.73 10.17
N GLN A 343 25.83 18.02 9.62
CA GLN A 343 25.42 18.16 8.22
C GLN A 343 23.96 18.57 8.16
N HIS A 344 23.68 19.51 7.27
CA HIS A 344 22.33 19.88 6.88
C HIS A 344 22.01 19.27 5.52
N ALA A 345 20.85 18.64 5.40
CA ALA A 345 20.37 18.06 4.16
C ALA A 345 18.95 18.54 3.85
N LEU A 346 18.67 18.73 2.57
CA LEU A 346 17.34 19.07 2.04
C LEU A 346 16.99 18.07 0.90
N PRO A 347 16.78 16.79 1.21
CA PRO A 347 16.46 15.81 0.19
C PRO A 347 15.06 15.99 -0.38
N LEU A 348 15.00 16.12 -1.70
CA LEU A 348 13.82 15.97 -2.53
C LEU A 348 13.66 14.49 -2.87
N ALA A 349 12.49 13.92 -2.63
CA ALA A 349 12.21 12.50 -2.85
C ALA A 349 11.01 12.32 -3.77
N LEU A 350 11.18 11.58 -4.86
CA LEU A 350 10.12 11.12 -5.74
C LEU A 350 9.92 9.61 -5.52
N GLY A 351 8.73 9.19 -5.12
CA GLY A 351 8.44 7.79 -4.81
C GLY A 351 7.28 7.25 -5.61
N TYR A 352 7.37 5.98 -5.98
CA TYR A 352 6.27 5.19 -6.54
C TYR A 352 6.08 3.93 -5.71
N THR A 353 4.84 3.69 -5.29
CA THR A 353 4.48 2.47 -4.56
C THR A 353 3.38 1.75 -5.32
N LEU A 354 3.57 0.46 -5.53
CA LEU A 354 2.58 -0.47 -6.07
C LEU A 354 2.37 -1.58 -5.06
N TYR A 355 1.12 -1.84 -4.68
CA TYR A 355 0.83 -2.91 -3.74
C TYR A 355 -0.52 -3.56 -4.01
N ARG A 356 -0.59 -4.84 -3.70
CA ARG A 356 -1.81 -5.63 -3.60
C ARG A 356 -1.81 -6.25 -2.20
N PRO A 357 -2.84 -6.00 -1.38
CA PRO A 357 -2.93 -6.60 -0.06
C PRO A 357 -2.70 -8.11 -0.10
N ASP A 358 -1.98 -8.64 0.89
CA ASP A 358 -1.68 -10.08 1.06
C ASP A 358 -0.98 -10.77 -0.13
N SER A 359 -0.42 -10.00 -1.06
CA SER A 359 0.26 -10.54 -2.25
C SER A 359 1.63 -9.91 -2.49
N TYR A 360 1.70 -8.62 -2.78
CA TYR A 360 2.98 -7.97 -3.02
C TYR A 360 2.97 -6.47 -2.69
N MET A 361 4.16 -5.95 -2.46
CA MET A 361 4.46 -4.53 -2.36
C MET A 361 5.77 -4.24 -3.09
N LEU A 362 5.79 -3.16 -3.86
CA LEU A 362 6.95 -2.59 -4.50
C LEU A 362 6.99 -1.11 -4.19
N ASN A 363 8.10 -0.62 -3.64
CA ASN A 363 8.35 0.79 -3.43
C ASN A 363 9.68 1.15 -4.10
N ILE A 364 9.66 2.16 -4.96
CA ILE A 364 10.84 2.72 -5.61
C ILE A 364 10.89 4.19 -5.24
N GLN A 365 12.02 4.67 -4.77
CA GLN A 365 12.22 6.06 -4.37
C GLN A 365 13.54 6.59 -4.92
N TRP A 366 13.46 7.63 -5.73
CA TRP A 366 14.61 8.44 -6.09
C TRP A 366 14.72 9.62 -5.12
N VAL A 367 15.94 9.88 -4.66
CA VAL A 367 16.26 10.98 -3.73
C VAL A 367 17.39 11.79 -4.29
N HIS A 368 17.24 13.11 -4.28
CA HIS A 368 18.27 14.08 -4.63
C HIS A 368 18.39 15.11 -3.52
N ASN A 369 19.58 15.24 -2.95
CA ASN A 369 19.82 16.24 -1.92
C ASN A 369 20.18 17.59 -2.52
N LEU A 370 19.52 18.63 -2.01
CA LEU A 370 19.80 20.01 -2.35
C LEU A 370 20.73 20.62 -1.30
N PRO A 371 21.81 21.31 -1.67
CA PRO A 371 22.65 22.03 -0.71
C PRO A 371 21.83 23.06 0.05
N TRP A 372 21.85 22.99 1.38
CA TRP A 372 21.02 23.84 2.23
C TRP A 372 21.66 24.10 3.60
N GLY A 373 21.48 25.31 4.12
CA GLY A 373 21.93 25.70 5.45
C GLY A 373 23.43 25.93 5.58
N SER A 374 23.87 26.28 6.79
CA SER A 374 25.27 26.63 7.08
C SER A 374 26.22 25.43 7.08
N ALA A 375 25.71 24.20 7.20
CA ALA A 375 26.46 22.95 7.21
C ALA A 375 26.03 22.01 6.06
N GLY A 376 25.66 22.58 4.92
CA GLY A 376 25.19 21.86 3.72
C GLY A 376 26.12 21.94 2.54
N ARG A 377 27.39 22.33 2.72
CA ARG A 377 28.40 22.45 1.68
C ARG A 377 29.14 21.12 1.49
N ASP A 378 29.79 20.95 0.36
CA ASP A 378 30.60 19.77 0.06
C ASP A 378 31.72 19.56 1.10
N SER A 379 32.31 20.66 1.62
CA SER A 379 33.30 20.59 2.70
C SER A 379 32.75 20.01 3.99
N ASP A 380 31.49 20.27 4.34
CA ASP A 380 30.86 19.76 5.57
C ASP A 380 30.56 18.25 5.42
N TYR A 381 30.20 17.83 4.20
CA TYR A 381 29.97 16.41 3.86
C TYR A 381 31.30 15.64 3.80
N ALA A 382 32.32 16.20 3.13
CA ALA A 382 33.64 15.60 3.05
C ALA A 382 34.33 15.50 4.43
N ALA A 383 34.04 16.42 5.36
CA ALA A 383 34.51 16.34 6.74
C ALA A 383 33.84 15.21 7.55
N ASN A 384 32.60 14.82 7.22
CA ASN A 384 31.95 13.63 7.82
C ASN A 384 32.55 12.36 7.23
N ARG A 385 32.67 12.29 5.88
CA ARG A 385 33.26 11.16 5.19
C ARG A 385 33.95 11.64 3.91
N ALA A 386 35.24 11.33 3.76
CA ALA A 386 36.02 11.73 2.60
C ALA A 386 35.30 11.35 1.30
N GLY A 387 35.17 12.28 0.37
CA GLY A 387 34.51 12.09 -0.93
C GLY A 387 32.97 12.08 -0.90
N ALA A 388 32.33 12.31 0.26
CA ALA A 388 30.90 12.51 0.29
C ALA A 388 30.55 13.90 -0.29
N ASP A 389 29.46 13.94 -1.07
CA ASP A 389 28.97 15.09 -1.79
C ASP A 389 27.64 15.57 -1.23
N SER A 390 27.49 16.89 -1.08
CA SER A 390 26.24 17.51 -0.62
C SER A 390 25.09 17.41 -1.64
N ARG A 391 25.38 17.16 -2.91
CA ARG A 391 24.40 16.96 -4.00
C ARG A 391 24.17 15.50 -4.31
N TYR A 392 24.33 14.63 -3.32
CA TYR A 392 24.16 13.19 -3.54
C TYR A 392 22.81 12.84 -4.14
N GLN A 393 22.82 11.78 -4.92
CA GLN A 393 21.61 11.13 -5.43
C GLN A 393 21.64 9.67 -5.01
N LEU A 394 20.46 9.09 -4.82
CA LEU A 394 20.31 7.68 -4.57
C LEU A 394 18.95 7.17 -5.03
N LEU A 395 18.92 5.90 -5.40
CA LEU A 395 17.70 5.16 -5.70
C LEU A 395 17.52 4.08 -4.63
N ARG A 396 16.35 4.06 -3.99
CA ARG A 396 15.94 3.02 -3.02
C ARG A 396 14.89 2.13 -3.64
N LEU A 397 14.99 0.85 -3.35
CA LEU A 397 14.04 -0.17 -3.75
C LEU A 397 13.67 -1.01 -2.52
N ASN A 398 12.36 -1.18 -2.28
CA ASN A 398 11.84 -2.14 -1.33
C ASN A 398 10.80 -2.99 -2.05
N ALA A 399 10.95 -4.31 -2.01
CA ALA A 399 9.99 -5.24 -2.58
C ALA A 399 9.66 -6.35 -1.59
N GLN A 400 8.40 -6.73 -1.56
CA GLN A 400 7.93 -7.89 -0.81
C GLN A 400 6.92 -8.65 -1.65
N VAL A 401 7.05 -9.97 -1.67
CA VAL A 401 6.08 -10.87 -2.32
C VAL A 401 5.67 -11.92 -1.31
N LEU A 402 4.37 -12.12 -1.21
CA LEU A 402 3.75 -13.18 -0.43
C LEU A 402 3.09 -14.15 -1.40
N GLY A 403 3.52 -15.41 -1.39
CA GLY A 403 3.00 -16.46 -2.24
C GLY A 403 2.51 -17.64 -1.40
N ARG A 404 1.44 -18.28 -1.85
CA ARG A 404 0.97 -19.52 -1.26
C ARG A 404 1.44 -20.69 -2.15
N LEU A 405 2.42 -21.48 -1.65
CA LEU A 405 2.96 -22.63 -2.38
C LEU A 405 2.03 -23.84 -2.33
N SER A 406 1.30 -23.97 -1.20
CA SER A 406 0.28 -24.99 -0.99
C SER A 406 -0.74 -24.48 0.04
N PRO A 407 -1.82 -25.21 0.33
CA PRO A 407 -2.75 -24.83 1.42
C PRO A 407 -2.07 -24.65 2.78
N HIS A 408 -0.91 -25.27 2.99
CA HIS A 408 -0.21 -25.31 4.27
C HIS A 408 1.07 -24.47 4.30
N TRP A 409 1.65 -24.13 3.16
CA TRP A 409 2.92 -23.45 3.06
C TRP A 409 2.80 -22.09 2.39
N GLN A 410 3.34 -21.07 3.05
CA GLN A 410 3.45 -19.71 2.52
C GLN A 410 4.92 -19.36 2.31
N LEU A 411 5.21 -18.71 1.20
CA LEU A 411 6.50 -18.16 0.87
C LEU A 411 6.45 -16.65 0.97
N LYS A 412 7.41 -16.07 1.69
CA LYS A 412 7.63 -14.63 1.75
C LYS A 412 9.03 -14.33 1.23
N TRP A 413 9.08 -13.52 0.21
CA TRP A 413 10.32 -12.95 -0.29
C TRP A 413 10.37 -11.46 -0.03
N ARG A 414 11.53 -10.96 0.43
CA ARG A 414 11.81 -9.54 0.62
C ARG A 414 13.10 -9.15 -0.05
N LEU A 415 13.15 -7.95 -0.60
CA LEU A 415 14.32 -7.32 -1.17
C LEU A 415 14.34 -5.85 -0.75
N ASP A 416 15.45 -5.42 -0.16
CA ASP A 416 15.75 -4.03 0.15
C ASP A 416 17.04 -3.66 -0.57
N GLY A 417 17.06 -2.53 -1.27
CA GLY A 417 18.22 -2.10 -2.04
C GLY A 417 18.40 -0.58 -2.05
N GLN A 418 19.63 -0.16 -2.22
CA GLN A 418 20.03 1.22 -2.48
C GLN A 418 21.16 1.27 -3.47
N VAL A 419 21.08 2.17 -4.44
CA VAL A 419 22.16 2.49 -5.37
C VAL A 419 22.47 3.97 -5.25
N ALA A 420 23.73 4.30 -5.02
CA ALA A 420 24.25 5.65 -5.00
C ALA A 420 25.47 5.74 -5.93
N PRO A 421 25.51 6.70 -6.88
CA PRO A 421 26.63 6.85 -7.80
C PRO A 421 27.90 7.44 -7.15
N HIS A 422 27.75 8.04 -5.96
CA HIS A 422 28.84 8.72 -5.22
C HIS A 422 28.88 8.26 -3.76
N ALA A 423 29.98 8.59 -3.08
CA ALA A 423 30.12 8.34 -1.64
C ALA A 423 29.08 9.15 -0.85
N LEU A 424 28.45 8.53 0.12
CA LEU A 424 27.43 9.12 0.98
C LEU A 424 27.99 9.40 2.38
N ILE A 425 27.41 10.37 3.08
CA ILE A 425 27.60 10.48 4.54
C ILE A 425 27.05 9.23 5.23
N THR A 426 27.60 8.88 6.40
CA THR A 426 27.23 7.66 7.14
C THR A 426 25.73 7.55 7.43
N ALA A 427 25.06 8.67 7.64
CA ALA A 427 23.61 8.72 7.90
C ALA A 427 22.75 8.28 6.70
N GLU A 428 23.25 8.40 5.46
CA GLU A 428 22.52 8.03 4.24
C GLU A 428 22.94 6.66 3.69
N GLN A 429 23.96 6.00 4.28
CA GLN A 429 24.38 4.66 3.87
C GLN A 429 23.31 3.61 4.20
N ILE A 430 23.16 2.61 3.32
CA ILE A 430 22.30 1.45 3.57
C ILE A 430 22.97 0.48 4.55
N GLY A 431 22.22 -0.01 5.54
CA GLY A 431 22.60 -1.13 6.40
C GLY A 431 21.91 -2.42 5.97
N VAL A 432 22.65 -3.53 5.86
CA VAL A 432 22.11 -4.81 5.39
C VAL A 432 22.16 -5.93 6.43
N ALA A 433 22.54 -5.63 7.68
CA ALA A 433 22.57 -6.56 8.80
C ALA A 433 21.53 -6.19 9.86
N GLY A 434 21.00 -7.17 10.56
CA GLY A 434 20.06 -6.99 11.67
C GLY A 434 18.75 -7.76 11.50
N SER A 435 17.89 -7.64 12.48
CA SER A 435 16.62 -8.38 12.61
C SER A 435 15.64 -8.17 11.45
N ALA A 436 15.68 -7.01 10.81
CA ALA A 436 14.80 -6.65 9.69
C ALA A 436 15.40 -6.98 8.31
N THR A 437 16.69 -7.29 8.22
CA THR A 437 17.40 -7.53 6.95
C THR A 437 18.06 -8.92 6.96
N VAL A 438 19.35 -9.01 7.24
CA VAL A 438 20.05 -10.29 7.38
C VAL A 438 20.19 -10.62 8.87
N ARG A 439 19.36 -11.53 9.36
CA ARG A 439 19.33 -11.97 10.76
C ARG A 439 20.63 -12.70 11.15
N GLY A 440 20.92 -12.78 12.43
CA GLY A 440 22.14 -13.43 12.93
C GLY A 440 23.32 -12.48 13.15
N TYR A 441 23.15 -11.19 12.87
CA TYR A 441 24.14 -10.13 13.04
C TYR A 441 23.59 -8.99 13.89
N GLU A 442 24.48 -8.11 14.37
CA GLU A 442 24.08 -6.86 15.02
C GLU A 442 23.42 -5.92 14.02
N GLU A 443 22.54 -5.03 14.52
CA GLU A 443 21.86 -4.03 13.68
C GLU A 443 22.90 -3.14 12.99
N ARG A 444 22.77 -3.02 11.65
CA ARG A 444 23.68 -2.23 10.80
C ARG A 444 25.18 -2.61 10.93
N ALA A 445 25.50 -3.86 11.31
CA ALA A 445 26.89 -4.33 11.38
C ALA A 445 27.63 -4.20 10.04
N LEU A 446 26.91 -4.11 8.93
CA LEU A 446 27.46 -3.90 7.60
C LEU A 446 26.69 -2.77 6.90
N VAL A 447 27.40 -1.68 6.55
CA VAL A 447 26.84 -0.50 5.90
C VAL A 447 27.62 -0.15 4.62
N GLY A 448 26.95 0.49 3.66
CA GLY A 448 27.60 0.91 2.42
C GLY A 448 26.82 2.00 1.68
N ASP A 449 27.49 2.62 0.67
CA ASP A 449 26.89 3.61 -0.19
C ASP A 449 25.80 2.99 -1.07
N SER A 450 26.12 1.85 -1.65
CA SER A 450 25.20 0.98 -2.39
C SER A 450 25.13 -0.39 -1.74
N GLY A 451 24.00 -1.05 -1.86
CA GLY A 451 23.83 -2.38 -1.30
C GLY A 451 22.44 -2.93 -1.49
N ALA A 452 22.30 -4.21 -1.19
CA ALA A 452 21.03 -4.90 -1.16
C ALA A 452 21.02 -6.00 -0.11
N SER A 453 19.85 -6.25 0.47
CA SER A 453 19.56 -7.43 1.29
C SER A 453 18.33 -8.13 0.76
N THR A 454 18.36 -9.46 0.81
CA THR A 454 17.21 -10.31 0.43
C THR A 454 16.96 -11.35 1.50
N SER A 455 15.70 -11.67 1.71
CA SER A 455 15.24 -12.68 2.66
C SER A 455 14.20 -13.56 2.01
N LEU A 456 14.39 -14.86 2.08
CA LEU A 456 13.43 -15.88 1.67
C LEU A 456 12.97 -16.61 2.92
N GLU A 457 11.66 -16.59 3.19
CA GLU A 457 11.07 -17.20 4.38
C GLU A 457 9.91 -18.11 3.97
N LEU A 458 10.04 -19.39 4.31
CA LEU A 458 9.01 -20.41 4.13
C LEU A 458 8.33 -20.65 5.47
N SER A 459 7.02 -20.49 5.55
CA SER A 459 6.29 -20.59 6.81
C SER A 459 5.08 -21.54 6.73
N THR A 460 4.77 -22.17 7.86
CA THR A 460 3.64 -23.06 8.03
C THR A 460 3.10 -22.97 9.46
N ARG A 461 1.84 -23.25 9.65
CA ARG A 461 1.24 -23.31 10.99
C ARG A 461 1.60 -24.63 11.65
N LEU A 462 1.89 -24.60 12.94
CA LEU A 462 2.27 -25.78 13.70
C LEU A 462 1.13 -26.80 13.83
N ASP A 463 -0.13 -26.33 13.97
CA ASP A 463 -1.33 -27.21 13.98
C ASP A 463 -1.43 -28.03 12.69
N THR A 464 -1.11 -27.44 11.56
CA THR A 464 -1.10 -28.12 10.25
C THR A 464 -0.05 -29.23 10.19
N LEU A 465 1.16 -28.97 10.71
CA LEU A 465 2.24 -29.98 10.76
C LEU A 465 1.89 -31.16 11.68
N LEU A 466 1.18 -30.87 12.77
CA LEU A 466 0.79 -31.88 13.77
C LEU A 466 -0.58 -32.51 13.48
N SER A 467 -1.22 -32.15 12.35
CA SER A 467 -2.57 -32.60 11.98
C SER A 467 -3.62 -32.32 13.07
N GLN A 468 -3.47 -31.20 13.77
CA GLN A 468 -4.38 -30.76 14.82
C GLN A 468 -5.47 -29.85 14.24
N PRO A 469 -6.62 -29.71 14.93
CA PRO A 469 -7.66 -28.75 14.54
C PRO A 469 -7.11 -27.34 14.42
N VAL A 470 -7.54 -26.62 13.39
CA VAL A 470 -7.13 -25.22 13.15
C VAL A 470 -7.55 -24.34 14.31
N SER A 471 -6.58 -23.69 14.95
CA SER A 471 -6.81 -22.79 16.09
C SER A 471 -5.75 -21.70 16.12
N ASP A 472 -6.14 -20.49 16.49
CA ASP A 472 -5.21 -19.35 16.66
C ASP A 472 -4.24 -19.53 17.86
N ALA A 473 -4.44 -20.59 18.65
CA ALA A 473 -3.54 -20.96 19.75
C ALA A 473 -2.18 -21.50 19.28
N TRP A 474 -2.04 -21.90 18.01
CA TRP A 474 -0.81 -22.49 17.51
C TRP A 474 0.10 -21.45 16.82
N PRO A 475 1.41 -21.50 17.08
CA PRO A 475 2.36 -20.62 16.41
C PRO A 475 2.54 -20.99 14.93
N THR A 476 2.97 -20.01 14.15
CA THR A 476 3.49 -20.19 12.80
C THR A 476 4.99 -20.40 12.88
N LEU A 477 5.48 -21.50 12.34
CA LEU A 477 6.91 -21.79 12.20
C LEU A 477 7.42 -21.25 10.87
N SER A 478 8.66 -20.80 10.84
CA SER A 478 9.32 -20.34 9.62
C SER A 478 10.75 -20.87 9.50
N PHE A 479 11.16 -21.12 8.27
CA PHE A 479 12.54 -21.42 7.87
C PHE A 479 12.98 -20.30 6.94
N PHE A 480 14.15 -19.75 7.16
CA PHE A 480 14.59 -18.62 6.37
C PHE A 480 16.05 -18.67 5.97
N ALA A 481 16.34 -18.02 4.86
CA ALA A 481 17.68 -17.71 4.41
C ALA A 481 17.75 -16.24 4.02
N ASP A 482 18.74 -15.55 4.55
CA ASP A 482 18.96 -14.13 4.34
C ASP A 482 20.35 -13.92 3.73
N ALA A 483 20.46 -12.94 2.81
CA ALA A 483 21.74 -12.54 2.24
C ALA A 483 21.78 -11.02 2.05
N GLY A 484 22.96 -10.43 2.16
CA GLY A 484 23.17 -9.01 1.95
C GLY A 484 24.56 -8.72 1.40
N ARG A 485 24.64 -7.66 0.60
CA ARG A 485 25.89 -7.14 0.05
C ARG A 485 25.86 -5.63 0.08
N VAL A 486 26.99 -5.04 0.44
CA VAL A 486 27.21 -3.59 0.34
C VAL A 486 28.49 -3.31 -0.42
N SER A 487 28.56 -2.10 -0.98
CA SER A 487 29.76 -1.53 -1.59
C SER A 487 29.93 -0.07 -1.22
N ASN A 488 31.18 0.37 -1.12
CA ASN A 488 31.56 1.74 -0.88
C ASN A 488 32.37 2.27 -2.07
N HIS A 489 32.13 3.51 -2.44
CA HIS A 489 32.97 4.22 -3.42
C HIS A 489 34.35 4.52 -2.86
N LEU A 490 34.40 4.86 -1.56
CA LEU A 490 35.62 5.11 -0.83
C LEU A 490 35.61 4.38 0.51
N GLY A 491 36.76 3.83 0.90
CA GLY A 491 36.90 3.05 2.11
C GLY A 491 36.42 1.60 1.96
N SER A 492 36.69 0.83 2.99
CA SER A 492 36.40 -0.61 3.02
C SER A 492 35.27 -0.88 4.01
N PRO A 493 34.16 -1.50 3.59
CA PRO A 493 33.01 -1.73 4.47
C PRO A 493 33.24 -2.81 5.53
N CYS A 494 34.19 -3.74 5.33
CA CYS A 494 34.47 -4.81 6.30
C CYS A 494 35.94 -5.24 6.37
N ARG A 495 36.68 -5.23 5.25
CA ARG A 495 38.08 -5.65 5.20
C ARG A 495 38.93 -4.63 4.47
N PRO A 496 40.13 -4.31 4.95
CA PRO A 496 41.03 -3.42 4.24
C PRO A 496 41.27 -3.89 2.81
N GLY A 497 41.25 -2.96 1.86
CA GLY A 497 41.46 -3.23 0.43
C GLY A 497 40.24 -3.76 -0.35
N HIS A 498 39.10 -4.03 0.31
CA HIS A 498 37.90 -4.51 -0.38
C HIS A 498 36.81 -3.44 -0.36
N SER A 499 36.38 -2.97 -1.53
CA SER A 499 35.30 -2.00 -1.67
C SER A 499 33.89 -2.60 -1.50
N SER A 500 33.75 -3.92 -1.41
CA SER A 500 32.46 -4.59 -1.22
C SER A 500 32.56 -5.76 -0.24
N CYS A 501 31.44 -6.02 0.45
CA CYS A 501 31.30 -7.10 1.42
C CYS A 501 29.95 -7.77 1.29
N THR A 502 29.95 -9.09 1.52
CA THR A 502 28.74 -9.93 1.49
C THR A 502 28.61 -10.68 2.81
N LEU A 503 27.37 -10.78 3.28
CA LEU A 503 27.03 -11.62 4.43
C LEU A 503 25.77 -12.43 4.11
N TRP A 504 25.63 -13.55 4.81
CA TRP A 504 24.43 -14.38 4.71
C TRP A 504 24.18 -15.12 6.03
N SER A 505 22.95 -15.54 6.22
CA SER A 505 22.54 -16.37 7.35
C SER A 505 21.41 -17.29 6.97
N ALA A 506 21.18 -18.30 7.78
CA ALA A 506 20.00 -19.14 7.72
C ALA A 506 19.49 -19.42 9.14
N GLY A 507 18.21 -19.72 9.28
CA GLY A 507 17.65 -19.94 10.60
C GLY A 507 16.22 -20.42 10.59
N ILE A 508 15.70 -20.52 11.80
CA ILE A 508 14.32 -20.90 12.08
C ILE A 508 13.65 -19.82 12.90
N GLY A 509 12.36 -19.63 12.71
CA GLY A 509 11.56 -18.67 13.45
C GLY A 509 10.23 -19.26 13.92
N ALA A 510 9.68 -18.63 14.92
CA ALA A 510 8.31 -18.86 15.38
C ALA A 510 7.63 -17.52 15.59
N SER A 511 6.38 -17.41 15.14
CA SER A 511 5.55 -16.25 15.41
C SER A 511 4.19 -16.69 15.95
N TRP A 512 3.71 -15.98 16.93
CA TRP A 512 2.49 -16.29 17.64
C TRP A 512 1.66 -15.04 17.87
N ALA A 513 0.40 -15.07 17.44
CA ALA A 513 -0.57 -14.02 17.66
C ALA A 513 -1.66 -14.53 18.63
N VAL A 514 -1.86 -13.86 19.76
CA VAL A 514 -2.87 -14.20 20.75
C VAL A 514 -3.92 -13.09 20.81
N ASP A 515 -5.19 -13.44 20.61
CA ASP A 515 -6.36 -12.53 20.66
C ASP A 515 -6.22 -11.27 19.77
N ASN A 516 -5.37 -11.32 18.73
CA ASN A 516 -5.00 -10.16 17.94
C ASN A 516 -4.51 -8.95 18.77
N ARG A 517 -4.09 -9.19 20.02
CA ARG A 517 -3.57 -8.17 20.94
C ARG A 517 -2.09 -8.33 21.20
N PHE A 518 -1.64 -9.57 21.33
CA PHE A 518 -0.24 -9.88 21.60
C PHE A 518 0.36 -10.61 20.42
N PHE A 519 1.51 -10.18 20.02
CA PHE A 519 2.27 -10.78 18.94
C PHE A 519 3.69 -11.03 19.39
N LEU A 520 4.11 -12.29 19.46
CA LEU A 520 5.45 -12.72 19.79
C LEU A 520 6.15 -13.24 18.53
N ARG A 521 7.38 -12.81 18.30
CA ARG A 521 8.28 -13.35 17.28
C ARG A 521 9.61 -13.72 17.88
N ILE A 522 10.10 -14.89 17.53
CA ILE A 522 11.41 -15.43 17.94
C ILE A 522 12.08 -15.97 16.68
N ASP A 523 13.26 -15.44 16.33
CA ASP A 523 14.07 -15.96 15.22
C ASP A 523 15.45 -16.35 15.75
N ALA A 524 15.87 -17.59 15.51
CA ALA A 524 17.22 -18.07 15.76
C ALA A 524 17.96 -18.16 14.43
N ALA A 525 19.00 -17.37 14.24
CA ALA A 525 19.75 -17.25 13.01
C ALA A 525 21.22 -17.61 13.21
N ARG A 526 21.79 -18.39 12.29
CA ARG A 526 23.20 -18.76 12.26
C ARG A 526 23.93 -17.91 11.23
N ALA A 527 24.98 -17.20 11.66
CA ALA A 527 25.82 -16.39 10.80
C ALA A 527 26.64 -17.26 9.84
N GLY A 528 26.55 -16.98 8.54
CA GLY A 528 27.30 -17.70 7.50
C GLY A 528 28.64 -17.08 7.16
N THR A 529 28.84 -15.81 7.55
CA THR A 529 30.06 -15.03 7.25
C THR A 529 30.51 -14.30 8.52
N GLN A 530 31.81 -14.10 8.67
CA GLN A 530 32.32 -13.26 9.75
C GLN A 530 32.19 -11.77 9.39
N VAL A 531 31.54 -11.00 10.27
CA VAL A 531 31.39 -9.54 10.15
C VAL A 531 31.55 -8.91 11.53
N GLN A 532 32.47 -7.97 11.68
CA GLN A 532 32.82 -7.36 12.96
C GLN A 532 33.08 -8.42 14.05
N GLU A 533 32.38 -8.37 15.16
CA GLU A 533 32.50 -9.31 16.28
C GLU A 533 31.78 -10.65 16.04
N THR A 534 30.82 -10.69 15.09
CA THR A 534 30.10 -11.93 14.79
C THR A 534 30.96 -12.88 13.95
N ARG A 535 31.25 -14.05 14.48
CA ARG A 535 32.03 -15.10 13.81
C ARG A 535 31.14 -15.97 12.91
N ARG A 536 31.72 -16.57 11.89
CA ARG A 536 31.00 -17.58 11.11
C ARG A 536 30.60 -18.76 12.02
N GLY A 537 29.32 -19.10 11.98
CA GLY A 537 28.75 -20.18 12.77
C GLY A 537 28.10 -19.72 14.09
N ASP A 538 28.28 -18.47 14.50
CA ASP A 538 27.61 -17.92 15.69
C ASP A 538 26.11 -17.91 15.52
N TRP A 539 25.41 -18.16 16.62
CA TRP A 539 23.96 -18.06 16.70
C TRP A 539 23.54 -16.76 17.37
N LYS A 540 22.56 -16.10 16.78
CA LYS A 540 21.90 -14.96 17.39
C LYS A 540 20.39 -15.17 17.45
N LEU A 541 19.83 -14.88 18.62
CA LEU A 541 18.40 -14.90 18.86
C LEU A 541 17.85 -13.48 18.70
N HIS A 542 16.84 -13.32 17.86
CA HIS A 542 16.06 -12.09 17.72
C HIS A 542 14.70 -12.29 18.36
N LEU A 543 14.32 -11.38 19.24
CA LEU A 543 13.08 -11.40 20.00
C LEU A 543 12.29 -10.13 19.73
N GLY A 544 10.99 -10.28 19.50
CA GLY A 544 10.06 -9.17 19.38
C GLY A 544 8.72 -9.51 20.02
N LEU A 545 8.26 -8.66 20.91
CA LEU A 545 6.94 -8.71 21.53
C LEU A 545 6.20 -7.42 21.23
N THR A 546 4.99 -7.53 20.72
CA THR A 546 4.08 -6.41 20.48
C THR A 546 2.80 -6.63 21.29
N ALA A 547 2.34 -5.57 21.96
CA ALA A 547 1.02 -5.53 22.59
C ALA A 547 0.21 -4.36 22.02
N GLN A 548 -1.09 -4.58 21.74
CA GLN A 548 -2.02 -3.58 21.18
C GLN A 548 -3.29 -3.48 22.04
N PHE A 549 -3.68 -2.24 22.38
CA PHE A 549 -4.80 -1.94 23.27
C PHE A 549 -5.78 -0.95 22.66
#